data_b91423282a9b9c52973f9d79ff6f7806
#
_entry.id   b91423282a9b9c52973f9d79ff6f7806
#
_cell.length_a   1.000
_cell.length_b   1.000
_cell.length_c   1.000
_cell.angle_alpha   90.00
_cell.angle_beta   90.00
_cell.angle_gamma   90.00
#
_symmetry.space_group_name_H-M   'P 1'
#
loop_
_entity.id
_entity.type
_entity.pdbx_description
1 polymer ?
#
loop_
_entity_poly.entity_id
_entity_poly.type
_entity_poly.pdbx_seq_one_letter_code
_entity_poly.pdbx_strand_id
1 'polypeptide(L)'
;MTRTLLSSDKQEIVIGFDSTFCVIGERINPTGRKLLAAEMAAGDYSRVIADAVAQVEAGATMLDVNAGIPMADEPAILAESIRLVQEVVDVPLAIDSSIVAALESGLAVYKGKPLVNSVTGEEERLETVLPLVKKYNAAVVAISNDETGISEDPNMRYAVAKKIVERAADYGIPREDVVVDPLIMPVGAINM
;
A
#
# COMPACT_ATOMS: atom_id res chain seq x y z
N MET A 1 19.22 -0.75 13.88
CA MET A 1 18.71 -1.03 12.53
C MET A 1 17.29 -0.53 12.44
N THR A 2 16.87 0.00 11.29
CA THR A 2 15.50 0.49 11.07
C THR A 2 14.57 -0.71 10.95
N ARG A 3 13.45 -0.68 11.68
CA ARG A 3 12.41 -1.71 11.67
C ARG A 3 11.05 -1.07 11.56
N THR A 4 10.30 -1.39 10.50
CA THR A 4 8.91 -0.96 10.34
C THR A 4 8.00 -1.99 10.98
N LEU A 5 7.29 -1.61 12.03
CA LEU A 5 6.27 -2.45 12.67
C LEU A 5 4.93 -2.20 11.98
N LEU A 6 4.26 -3.27 11.54
CA LEU A 6 2.91 -3.25 10.98
C LEU A 6 2.06 -4.27 11.74
N SER A 7 0.77 -3.99 11.89
CA SER A 7 -0.12 -4.91 12.60
C SER A 7 -1.54 -4.91 12.06
N SER A 8 -2.20 -6.04 12.18
CA SER A 8 -3.66 -6.14 12.26
C SER A 8 -4.11 -6.03 13.73
N ASP A 9 -5.35 -6.35 14.02
CA ASP A 9 -5.85 -6.55 15.40
C ASP A 9 -5.46 -7.91 16.00
N LYS A 10 -4.82 -8.80 15.20
CA LYS A 10 -4.53 -10.20 15.58
C LYS A 10 -3.04 -10.54 15.45
N GLN A 11 -2.30 -9.91 14.56
CA GLN A 11 -0.93 -10.25 14.23
C GLN A 11 -0.07 -9.01 14.00
N GLU A 12 1.20 -9.08 14.42
CA GLU A 12 2.23 -8.09 14.10
C GLU A 12 3.29 -8.68 13.17
N ILE A 13 3.82 -7.86 12.27
CA ILE A 13 4.98 -8.18 11.43
C ILE A 13 6.00 -7.05 11.50
N VAL A 14 7.25 -7.37 11.18
CA VAL A 14 8.33 -6.41 11.09
C VAL A 14 8.97 -6.49 9.71
N ILE A 15 9.03 -5.35 9.02
CA ILE A 15 9.87 -5.18 7.83
C ILE A 15 11.22 -4.62 8.29
N GLY A 16 12.30 -5.37 8.10
CA GLY A 16 13.64 -4.99 8.55
C GLY A 16 14.72 -5.95 8.07
N PHE A 17 15.97 -5.48 8.03
CA PHE A 17 17.11 -6.24 7.50
C PHE A 17 17.48 -7.47 8.35
N ASP A 18 17.04 -7.52 9.59
CA ASP A 18 17.29 -8.60 10.54
C ASP A 18 16.01 -9.41 10.85
N SER A 19 14.98 -9.22 10.04
CA SER A 19 13.69 -9.90 10.14
C SER A 19 13.51 -10.89 8.98
N THR A 20 12.53 -11.80 9.11
CA THR A 20 12.10 -12.64 8.00
C THR A 20 11.61 -11.79 6.84
N PHE A 21 11.91 -12.21 5.60
CA PHE A 21 11.46 -11.51 4.41
C PHE A 21 9.94 -11.39 4.39
N CYS A 22 9.44 -10.17 4.23
CA CYS A 22 8.01 -9.91 4.16
C CYS A 22 7.51 -10.11 2.73
N VAL A 23 6.61 -11.07 2.54
CA VAL A 23 5.94 -11.31 1.25
C VAL A 23 4.57 -10.65 1.30
N ILE A 24 4.36 -9.64 0.45
CA ILE A 24 3.08 -8.95 0.30
C ILE A 24 2.35 -9.56 -0.89
N GLY A 25 1.20 -10.19 -0.63
CA GLY A 25 0.36 -10.75 -1.68
C GLY A 25 -0.49 -9.66 -2.34
N GLU A 26 -0.43 -9.54 -3.68
CA GLU A 26 -1.07 -8.45 -4.45
C GLU A 26 -2.19 -8.96 -5.37
N ARG A 27 -2.88 -10.03 -5.00
CA ARG A 27 -3.90 -10.59 -5.88
C ARG A 27 -5.26 -9.88 -5.76
N ILE A 28 -5.51 -9.15 -4.69
CA ILE A 28 -6.72 -8.34 -4.50
C ILE A 28 -6.52 -6.99 -5.21
N ASN A 29 -6.47 -7.05 -6.52
CA ASN A 29 -6.30 -5.90 -7.40
C ASN A 29 -7.16 -6.09 -8.66
N PRO A 30 -8.19 -5.26 -8.91
CA PRO A 30 -9.07 -5.40 -10.07
C PRO A 30 -8.40 -5.03 -11.40
N THR A 31 -7.24 -4.37 -11.38
CA THR A 31 -6.49 -3.99 -12.59
C THR A 31 -6.15 -5.22 -13.42
N GLY A 32 -6.62 -5.26 -14.66
CA GLY A 32 -6.45 -6.42 -15.57
C GLY A 32 -7.30 -7.64 -15.23
N ARG A 33 -8.05 -7.64 -14.12
CA ARG A 33 -8.90 -8.73 -13.64
C ARG A 33 -10.39 -8.39 -13.81
N LYS A 34 -10.89 -8.40 -15.05
CA LYS A 34 -12.25 -7.96 -15.39
C LYS A 34 -13.37 -8.59 -14.57
N LEU A 35 -13.24 -9.89 -14.23
CA LEU A 35 -14.25 -10.59 -13.44
C LEU A 35 -14.24 -10.10 -11.99
N LEU A 36 -13.08 -9.95 -11.36
CA LEU A 36 -12.95 -9.38 -10.02
C LEU A 36 -13.53 -7.97 -9.97
N ALA A 37 -13.18 -7.12 -10.96
CA ALA A 37 -13.70 -5.76 -11.05
C ALA A 37 -15.24 -5.72 -11.13
N ALA A 38 -15.84 -6.60 -11.96
CA ALA A 38 -17.29 -6.68 -12.11
C ALA A 38 -17.99 -7.16 -10.82
N GLU A 39 -17.44 -8.16 -10.15
CA GLU A 39 -17.96 -8.69 -8.88
C GLU A 39 -17.88 -7.63 -7.78
N MET A 40 -16.73 -6.98 -7.56
CA MET A 40 -16.57 -5.90 -6.58
C MET A 40 -17.51 -4.73 -6.85
N ALA A 41 -17.65 -4.31 -8.11
CA ALA A 41 -18.58 -3.23 -8.50
C ALA A 41 -20.06 -3.60 -8.26
N ALA A 42 -20.40 -4.89 -8.31
CA ALA A 42 -21.73 -5.41 -8.00
C ALA A 42 -21.95 -5.68 -6.49
N GLY A 43 -20.93 -5.47 -5.63
CA GLY A 43 -21.00 -5.76 -4.20
C GLY A 43 -20.80 -7.25 -3.86
N ASP A 44 -20.29 -8.04 -4.80
CA ASP A 44 -19.90 -9.44 -4.55
C ASP A 44 -18.40 -9.50 -4.24
N TYR A 45 -18.07 -9.72 -2.98
CA TYR A 45 -16.70 -9.83 -2.48
C TYR A 45 -16.23 -11.27 -2.27
N SER A 46 -16.99 -12.27 -2.75
CA SER A 46 -16.65 -13.69 -2.58
C SER A 46 -15.24 -14.03 -3.09
N ARG A 47 -14.86 -13.44 -4.24
CA ARG A 47 -13.52 -13.61 -4.82
C ARG A 47 -12.44 -12.88 -4.03
N VAL A 48 -12.72 -11.70 -3.51
CA VAL A 48 -11.80 -10.96 -2.62
C VAL A 48 -11.45 -11.81 -1.41
N ILE A 49 -12.45 -12.39 -0.77
CA ILE A 49 -12.30 -13.28 0.39
C ILE A 49 -11.50 -14.54 0.04
N ALA A 50 -11.85 -15.19 -1.08
CA ALA A 50 -11.14 -16.38 -1.55
C ALA A 50 -9.66 -16.09 -1.89
N ASP A 51 -9.38 -14.99 -2.57
CA ASP A 51 -8.01 -14.56 -2.90
C ASP A 51 -7.22 -14.20 -1.63
N ALA A 52 -7.84 -13.58 -0.62
CA ALA A 52 -7.19 -13.27 0.65
C ALA A 52 -6.70 -14.54 1.36
N VAL A 53 -7.60 -15.50 1.55
CA VAL A 53 -7.29 -16.78 2.22
C VAL A 53 -6.22 -17.54 1.44
N ALA A 54 -6.38 -17.68 0.12
CA ALA A 54 -5.44 -18.42 -0.72
C ALA A 54 -4.02 -17.84 -0.70
N GLN A 55 -3.87 -16.52 -0.66
CA GLN A 55 -2.55 -15.88 -0.58
C GLN A 55 -1.87 -16.14 0.76
N VAL A 56 -2.60 -16.08 1.88
CA VAL A 56 -2.05 -16.39 3.21
C VAL A 56 -1.67 -17.86 3.31
N GLU A 57 -2.49 -18.77 2.81
CA GLU A 57 -2.18 -20.20 2.75
C GLU A 57 -0.94 -20.50 1.88
N ALA A 58 -0.71 -19.68 0.84
CA ALA A 58 0.48 -19.76 0.00
C ALA A 58 1.75 -19.13 0.63
N GLY A 59 1.63 -18.52 1.83
CA GLY A 59 2.76 -17.99 2.59
C GLY A 59 2.92 -16.48 2.53
N ALA A 60 1.93 -15.72 2.04
CA ALA A 60 1.95 -14.27 2.17
C ALA A 60 1.86 -13.86 3.66
N THR A 61 2.75 -12.97 4.08
CA THR A 61 2.81 -12.47 5.46
C THR A 61 2.08 -11.15 5.61
N MET A 62 1.66 -10.57 4.50
CA MET A 62 0.88 -9.34 4.39
C MET A 62 0.09 -9.37 3.08
N LEU A 63 -1.04 -8.68 2.99
CA LEU A 63 -1.80 -8.54 1.73
C LEU A 63 -1.91 -7.08 1.34
N ASP A 64 -1.82 -6.83 0.03
CA ASP A 64 -2.17 -5.56 -0.60
C ASP A 64 -3.63 -5.61 -1.07
N VAL A 65 -4.38 -4.54 -0.79
CA VAL A 65 -5.80 -4.43 -1.16
C VAL A 65 -6.03 -3.17 -1.97
N ASN A 66 -6.39 -3.37 -3.23
CA ASN A 66 -6.72 -2.33 -4.19
C ASN A 66 -8.18 -2.48 -4.68
N ALA A 67 -8.88 -1.38 -4.87
CA ALA A 67 -10.25 -1.33 -5.38
C ALA A 67 -10.43 -0.37 -6.56
N GLY A 68 -9.38 -0.06 -7.29
CA GLY A 68 -9.35 0.87 -8.41
C GLY A 68 -10.14 0.36 -9.62
N ILE A 69 -11.46 0.61 -9.61
CA ILE A 69 -12.39 0.24 -10.68
C ILE A 69 -12.88 1.54 -11.34
N PRO A 70 -12.61 1.76 -12.64
CA PRO A 70 -13.08 2.94 -13.33
C PRO A 70 -14.59 3.16 -13.16
N MET A 71 -14.99 4.39 -12.82
CA MET A 71 -16.38 4.82 -12.66
C MET A 71 -17.17 4.19 -11.48
N ALA A 72 -16.49 3.42 -10.62
CA ALA A 72 -17.09 2.89 -9.40
C ALA A 72 -16.83 3.81 -8.19
N ASP A 73 -17.53 3.57 -7.09
CA ASP A 73 -17.30 4.23 -5.79
C ASP A 73 -16.11 3.54 -5.08
N GLU A 74 -14.88 3.87 -5.52
CA GLU A 74 -13.67 3.25 -4.97
C GLU A 74 -13.54 3.41 -3.45
N PRO A 75 -13.84 4.57 -2.82
CA PRO A 75 -13.81 4.70 -1.38
C PRO A 75 -14.69 3.68 -0.64
N ALA A 76 -15.91 3.47 -1.09
CA ALA A 76 -16.83 2.52 -0.47
C ALA A 76 -16.38 1.06 -0.70
N ILE A 77 -15.93 0.73 -1.92
CA ILE A 77 -15.50 -0.62 -2.28
C ILE A 77 -14.21 -0.99 -1.53
N LEU A 78 -13.24 -0.07 -1.41
CA LEU A 78 -12.00 -0.30 -0.70
C LEU A 78 -12.25 -0.52 0.79
N ALA A 79 -13.05 0.34 1.43
CA ALA A 79 -13.39 0.19 2.85
C ALA A 79 -14.07 -1.15 3.14
N GLU A 80 -15.02 -1.57 2.30
CA GLU A 80 -15.71 -2.85 2.47
C GLU A 80 -14.78 -4.05 2.22
N SER A 81 -13.92 -3.96 1.20
CA SER A 81 -12.90 -5.00 0.94
C SER A 81 -11.97 -5.19 2.12
N ILE A 82 -11.45 -4.10 2.71
CA ILE A 82 -10.57 -4.13 3.88
C ILE A 82 -11.27 -4.75 5.09
N ARG A 83 -12.52 -4.34 5.36
CA ARG A 83 -13.30 -4.89 6.47
C ARG A 83 -13.47 -6.41 6.33
N LEU A 84 -13.86 -6.89 5.16
CA LEU A 84 -14.09 -8.31 4.90
C LEU A 84 -12.79 -9.13 4.92
N VAL A 85 -11.71 -8.59 4.37
CA VAL A 85 -10.40 -9.26 4.41
C VAL A 85 -9.92 -9.43 5.85
N GLN A 86 -10.02 -8.40 6.71
CA GLN A 86 -9.64 -8.49 8.12
C GLN A 86 -10.50 -9.48 8.92
N GLU A 87 -11.69 -9.83 8.47
CA GLU A 87 -12.52 -10.85 9.11
C GLU A 87 -11.99 -12.27 8.86
N VAL A 88 -11.36 -12.52 7.69
CA VAL A 88 -11.00 -13.88 7.24
C VAL A 88 -9.51 -14.19 7.33
N VAL A 89 -8.64 -13.18 7.47
CA VAL A 89 -7.19 -13.38 7.66
C VAL A 89 -6.67 -12.56 8.84
N ASP A 90 -5.53 -12.99 9.37
CA ASP A 90 -4.91 -12.36 10.53
C ASP A 90 -3.75 -11.42 10.15
N VAL A 91 -3.22 -11.53 8.93
CA VAL A 91 -2.06 -10.75 8.48
C VAL A 91 -2.39 -9.27 8.30
N PRO A 92 -1.42 -8.36 8.51
CA PRO A 92 -1.60 -6.93 8.22
C PRO A 92 -1.85 -6.65 6.74
N LEU A 93 -2.46 -5.49 6.44
CA LEU A 93 -2.77 -5.08 5.08
C LEU A 93 -1.98 -3.82 4.65
N ALA A 94 -1.63 -3.79 3.37
CA ALA A 94 -1.36 -2.57 2.63
C ALA A 94 -2.66 -2.07 2.00
N ILE A 95 -2.91 -0.77 2.12
CA ILE A 95 -4.08 -0.09 1.57
C ILE A 95 -3.61 0.65 0.34
N ASP A 96 -4.01 0.15 -0.84
CA ASP A 96 -3.53 0.64 -2.12
C ASP A 96 -4.61 1.44 -2.86
N SER A 97 -4.33 2.72 -3.06
CA SER A 97 -5.11 3.59 -3.93
C SER A 97 -4.33 4.83 -4.36
N SER A 98 -4.58 5.30 -5.58
CA SER A 98 -4.16 6.62 -6.04
C SER A 98 -5.13 7.73 -5.61
N ILE A 99 -6.34 7.38 -5.14
CA ILE A 99 -7.40 8.32 -4.73
C ILE A 99 -7.32 8.55 -3.22
N VAL A 100 -7.05 9.80 -2.81
CA VAL A 100 -6.88 10.17 -1.39
C VAL A 100 -8.11 9.84 -0.55
N ALA A 101 -9.33 10.08 -1.09
CA ALA A 101 -10.58 9.74 -0.40
C ALA A 101 -10.74 8.23 -0.18
N ALA A 102 -10.26 7.40 -1.12
CA ALA A 102 -10.28 5.95 -0.97
C ALA A 102 -9.28 5.49 0.10
N LEU A 103 -8.05 6.03 0.09
CA LEU A 103 -7.09 5.79 1.17
C LEU A 103 -7.68 6.14 2.54
N GLU A 104 -8.31 7.31 2.67
CA GLU A 104 -8.90 7.73 3.94
C GLU A 104 -10.03 6.79 4.37
N SER A 105 -10.90 6.37 3.45
CA SER A 105 -11.99 5.43 3.74
C SER A 105 -11.46 4.06 4.20
N GLY A 106 -10.45 3.53 3.53
CA GLY A 106 -9.79 2.28 3.91
C GLY A 106 -9.10 2.37 5.28
N LEU A 107 -8.35 3.45 5.52
CA LEU A 107 -7.69 3.71 6.79
C LEU A 107 -8.67 3.86 7.96
N ALA A 108 -9.84 4.46 7.72
CA ALA A 108 -10.85 4.68 8.75
C ALA A 108 -11.48 3.39 9.29
N VAL A 109 -11.51 2.31 8.50
CA VAL A 109 -12.08 1.03 8.90
C VAL A 109 -11.02 0.00 9.33
N TYR A 110 -9.75 0.29 9.06
CA TYR A 110 -8.66 -0.62 9.38
C TYR A 110 -8.41 -0.72 10.88
N LYS A 111 -8.14 -1.95 11.35
CA LYS A 111 -7.80 -2.22 12.74
C LYS A 111 -6.34 -2.65 12.83
N GLY A 112 -5.53 -1.84 13.52
CA GLY A 112 -4.09 -2.05 13.65
C GLY A 112 -3.27 -0.92 13.05
N LYS A 113 -2.01 -1.20 12.67
CA LYS A 113 -1.11 -0.27 11.99
C LYS A 113 -0.90 -0.72 10.54
N PRO A 114 -1.59 -0.10 9.55
CA PRO A 114 -1.52 -0.47 8.14
C PRO A 114 -0.28 0.08 7.45
N LEU A 115 -0.02 -0.41 6.23
CA LEU A 115 0.89 0.20 5.27
C LEU A 115 0.08 0.94 4.21
N VAL A 116 0.32 2.24 4.01
CA VAL A 116 -0.28 2.99 2.90
C VAL A 116 0.54 2.73 1.63
N ASN A 117 -0.08 2.33 0.55
CA ASN A 117 0.51 2.14 -0.76
C ASN A 117 -0.18 3.10 -1.74
N SER A 118 0.39 4.26 -2.09
CA SER A 118 1.70 4.78 -1.74
C SER A 118 1.74 6.31 -1.76
N VAL A 119 2.89 6.87 -1.44
CA VAL A 119 3.21 8.27 -1.69
C VAL A 119 4.39 8.36 -2.67
N THR A 120 4.35 9.36 -3.54
CA THR A 120 5.45 9.73 -4.46
C THR A 120 6.15 11.02 -3.99
N GLY A 121 7.23 11.42 -4.65
CA GLY A 121 7.93 12.68 -4.39
C GLY A 121 7.23 13.93 -4.93
N GLU A 122 6.06 13.79 -5.57
CA GLU A 122 5.24 14.90 -6.04
C GLU A 122 4.69 15.70 -4.84
N GLU A 123 4.83 17.04 -4.87
CA GLU A 123 4.41 17.88 -3.74
C GLU A 123 2.94 17.70 -3.38
N GLU A 124 2.05 17.64 -4.36
CA GLU A 124 0.61 17.43 -4.13
C GLU A 124 0.35 16.10 -3.41
N ARG A 125 1.09 15.04 -3.76
CA ARG A 125 0.96 13.73 -3.11
C ARG A 125 1.49 13.76 -1.68
N LEU A 126 2.62 14.41 -1.45
CA LEU A 126 3.19 14.57 -0.11
C LEU A 126 2.23 15.33 0.81
N GLU A 127 1.65 16.44 0.32
CA GLU A 127 0.73 17.29 1.09
C GLU A 127 -0.63 16.62 1.39
N THR A 128 -1.06 15.68 0.56
CA THR A 128 -2.37 15.04 0.70
C THR A 128 -2.31 13.68 1.41
N VAL A 129 -1.24 12.91 1.20
CA VAL A 129 -1.12 11.54 1.75
C VAL A 129 -0.44 11.51 3.13
N LEU A 130 0.65 12.28 3.34
CA LEU A 130 1.37 12.23 4.61
C LEU A 130 0.52 12.64 5.83
N PRO A 131 -0.39 13.62 5.75
CA PRO A 131 -1.33 13.89 6.84
C PRO A 131 -2.21 12.69 7.21
N LEU A 132 -2.65 11.89 6.22
CA LEU A 132 -3.42 10.66 6.47
C LEU A 132 -2.57 9.60 7.16
N VAL A 133 -1.33 9.37 6.67
CA VAL A 133 -0.37 8.45 7.30
C VAL A 133 -0.20 8.79 8.77
N LYS A 134 0.00 10.09 9.09
CA LYS A 134 0.12 10.56 10.46
C LYS A 134 -1.15 10.39 11.27
N LYS A 135 -2.30 10.78 10.72
CA LYS A 135 -3.63 10.72 11.37
C LYS A 135 -3.98 9.31 11.81
N TYR A 136 -3.69 8.32 10.97
CA TYR A 136 -4.03 6.92 11.20
C TYR A 136 -2.88 6.08 11.77
N ASN A 137 -1.77 6.72 12.16
CA ASN A 137 -0.57 6.03 12.67
C ASN A 137 -0.11 4.88 11.77
N ALA A 138 -0.16 5.09 10.45
CA ALA A 138 0.24 4.13 9.44
C ALA A 138 1.74 4.22 9.13
N ALA A 139 2.30 3.19 8.49
CA ALA A 139 3.51 3.31 7.71
C ALA A 139 3.14 3.60 6.24
N VAL A 140 4.12 3.98 5.42
CA VAL A 140 3.89 4.34 4.02
C VAL A 140 4.99 3.82 3.10
N VAL A 141 4.60 3.31 1.94
CA VAL A 141 5.51 3.04 0.83
C VAL A 141 5.85 4.36 0.14
N ALA A 142 7.14 4.67 0.05
CA ALA A 142 7.68 5.85 -0.61
C ALA A 142 8.26 5.44 -1.96
N ILE A 143 7.54 5.70 -3.04
CA ILE A 143 7.99 5.39 -4.41
C ILE A 143 8.93 6.49 -4.89
N SER A 144 10.11 6.12 -5.38
CA SER A 144 11.21 7.02 -5.77
C SER A 144 11.01 7.64 -7.16
N ASN A 145 9.83 8.25 -7.39
CA ASN A 145 9.49 9.07 -8.55
C ASN A 145 8.83 10.38 -8.12
N ASP A 146 8.89 11.39 -8.97
CA ASP A 146 8.31 12.71 -8.73
C ASP A 146 7.67 13.30 -10.01
N GLU A 147 7.44 14.60 -10.03
CA GLU A 147 6.85 15.33 -11.17
C GLU A 147 7.62 15.15 -12.48
N THR A 148 8.90 14.78 -12.43
CA THR A 148 9.73 14.51 -13.60
C THR A 148 9.58 13.09 -14.14
N GLY A 149 8.84 12.25 -13.41
CA GLY A 149 8.60 10.84 -13.73
C GLY A 149 9.60 9.90 -13.07
N ILE A 150 9.75 8.71 -13.66
CA ILE A 150 10.66 7.65 -13.17
C ILE A 150 12.03 7.85 -13.81
N SER A 151 13.01 8.31 -13.02
CA SER A 151 14.39 8.47 -13.50
C SER A 151 15.10 7.12 -13.57
N GLU A 152 15.94 6.92 -14.60
CA GLU A 152 16.88 5.78 -14.67
C GLU A 152 18.15 6.02 -13.83
N ASP A 153 18.46 7.29 -13.48
CA ASP A 153 19.61 7.64 -12.65
C ASP A 153 19.36 7.28 -11.18
N PRO A 154 20.17 6.39 -10.58
CA PRO A 154 20.03 6.00 -9.18
C PRO A 154 20.23 7.16 -8.20
N ASN A 155 21.01 8.18 -8.56
CA ASN A 155 21.20 9.35 -7.69
C ASN A 155 19.94 10.22 -7.64
N MET A 156 19.20 10.32 -8.75
CA MET A 156 17.91 11.01 -8.77
C MET A 156 16.88 10.27 -7.95
N ARG A 157 16.78 8.94 -8.09
CA ARG A 157 15.88 8.12 -7.25
C ARG A 157 16.22 8.23 -5.76
N TYR A 158 17.51 8.23 -5.43
CA TYR A 158 17.95 8.45 -4.04
C TYR A 158 17.55 9.84 -3.53
N ALA A 159 17.69 10.88 -4.35
CA ALA A 159 17.31 12.25 -3.97
C ALA A 159 15.79 12.34 -3.71
N VAL A 160 14.96 11.72 -4.55
CA VAL A 160 13.50 11.66 -4.36
C VAL A 160 13.15 10.89 -3.08
N ALA A 161 13.73 9.71 -2.87
CA ALA A 161 13.51 8.93 -1.64
C ALA A 161 13.88 9.74 -0.39
N LYS A 162 15.02 10.44 -0.42
CA LYS A 162 15.46 11.32 0.67
C LYS A 162 14.46 12.44 0.92
N LYS A 163 13.99 13.11 -0.15
CA LYS A 163 12.94 14.16 -0.08
C LYS A 163 11.71 13.63 0.64
N ILE A 164 11.20 12.46 0.26
CA ILE A 164 9.99 11.89 0.87
C ILE A 164 10.21 11.62 2.37
N VAL A 165 11.36 11.04 2.73
CA VAL A 165 11.69 10.75 4.15
C VAL A 165 11.78 12.04 4.97
N GLU A 166 12.39 13.10 4.43
CA GLU A 166 12.51 14.40 5.11
C GLU A 166 11.13 15.06 5.26
N ARG A 167 10.30 15.04 4.22
CA ARG A 167 8.91 15.55 4.28
C ARG A 167 8.04 14.75 5.24
N ALA A 168 8.18 13.44 5.29
CA ALA A 168 7.48 12.61 6.28
C ALA A 168 7.85 13.02 7.72
N ALA A 169 9.12 13.34 7.98
CA ALA A 169 9.58 13.81 9.28
C ALA A 169 8.95 15.17 9.66
N ASP A 170 8.71 16.09 8.71
CA ASP A 170 8.01 17.35 8.93
C ASP A 170 6.58 17.15 9.43
N TYR A 171 5.91 16.06 9.01
CA TYR A 171 4.61 15.65 9.53
C TYR A 171 4.69 14.82 10.83
N GLY A 172 5.91 14.59 11.37
CA GLY A 172 6.13 13.79 12.57
C GLY A 172 5.91 12.28 12.34
N ILE A 173 6.14 11.80 11.13
CA ILE A 173 6.17 10.37 10.79
C ILE A 173 7.60 9.88 11.03
N PRO A 174 7.81 8.84 11.86
CA PRO A 174 9.15 8.30 12.12
C PRO A 174 9.77 7.71 10.85
N ARG A 175 11.10 7.76 10.74
CA ARG A 175 11.82 7.24 9.56
C ARG A 175 11.59 5.75 9.33
N GLU A 176 11.43 5.00 10.39
CA GLU A 176 11.11 3.57 10.35
C GLU A 176 9.74 3.26 9.73
N ASP A 177 8.84 4.23 9.68
CA ASP A 177 7.51 4.07 9.08
C ASP A 177 7.49 4.48 7.60
N VAL A 178 8.64 4.80 6.99
CA VAL A 178 8.79 5.07 5.56
C VAL A 178 9.54 3.92 4.90
N VAL A 179 8.83 3.12 4.12
CA VAL A 179 9.37 1.98 3.36
C VAL A 179 9.65 2.42 1.94
N VAL A 180 10.93 2.58 1.59
CA VAL A 180 11.33 3.09 0.27
C VAL A 180 11.23 2.00 -0.80
N ASP A 181 10.48 2.31 -1.87
CA ASP A 181 10.50 1.55 -3.13
C ASP A 181 11.37 2.28 -4.16
N PRO A 182 12.55 1.73 -4.50
CA PRO A 182 13.47 2.35 -5.46
C PRO A 182 13.05 2.13 -6.92
N LEU A 183 11.91 1.49 -7.19
CA LEU A 183 11.38 1.17 -8.52
C LEU A 183 12.34 0.29 -9.34
N ILE A 184 12.29 -1.01 -9.10
CA ILE A 184 13.01 -1.99 -9.93
C ILE A 184 12.18 -2.27 -11.18
N MET A 185 12.63 -1.76 -12.34
CA MET A 185 11.96 -1.97 -13.61
C MET A 185 12.23 -3.37 -14.17
N PRO A 186 11.21 -4.08 -14.69
CA PRO A 186 11.43 -5.33 -15.41
C PRO A 186 12.34 -5.11 -16.62
N VAL A 187 13.25 -6.04 -16.89
CA VAL A 187 14.20 -5.94 -18.03
C VAL A 187 13.50 -5.69 -19.36
N GLY A 188 12.32 -6.27 -19.57
CA GLY A 188 11.53 -6.07 -20.81
C GLY A 188 10.81 -4.71 -20.90
N ALA A 189 10.79 -3.91 -19.85
CA ALA A 189 10.20 -2.57 -19.84
C ALA A 189 11.22 -1.46 -20.09
N ILE A 190 12.52 -1.79 -20.09
CA ILE A 190 13.60 -0.87 -20.39
C ILE A 190 13.86 -0.93 -21.89
N ASN A 191 13.55 0.14 -22.61
CA ASN A 191 13.96 0.28 -24.01
C ASN A 191 15.47 0.44 -24.05
N MET A 192 16.18 -0.62 -24.44
CA MET A 192 17.59 -0.53 -24.79
C MET A 192 17.73 0.00 -26.22
#